data_e1572f6aa2f25e308e1ab9b576db1c57
#
_entry.id   e1572f6aa2f25e308e1ab9b576db1c57
#
_cell.length_a   1.000
_cell.length_b   1.000
_cell.length_c   1.000
_cell.angle_alpha   90.00
_cell.angle_beta   90.00
_cell.angle_gamma   90.00
#
_symmetry.space_group_name_H-M   'P 1'
#
loop_
_entity.id
_entity.type
_entity.pdbx_description
1 polymer ?
#
loop_
_entity_poly.entity_id
_entity_poly.type
_entity_poly.pdbx_seq_one_letter_code
_entity_poly.pdbx_strand_id
1 'polypeptide(L)'
;MDDLLTFDKLVEALIRRESSGRADAISDGGAVGLMGIMPKDFMQSPRRNVPSIFDVARDAGFEIEPEDETKDMAIQLLKNPDLNMAVGRPYLRELMDVFDNDTEGSLTAYNAGVKGYVDAGSSAANMGTREAREYSTKLSKDYKDIFGSPLPDNLGTLTSPRPRTRPRGLLD
;
A
#
# COMPACT_ATOMS: atom_id res chain seq x y z
N MET A 1 20.97 6.54 8.49
CA MET A 1 19.72 7.30 8.27
C MET A 1 18.62 6.46 8.83
N ASP A 2 17.70 7.03 9.57
CA ASP A 2 16.66 6.25 10.24
C ASP A 2 15.65 5.72 9.20
N ASP A 3 15.66 4.41 8.95
CA ASP A 3 14.83 3.76 7.92
C ASP A 3 13.32 3.93 8.20
N LEU A 4 12.95 4.04 9.50
CA LEU A 4 11.57 4.33 9.89
C LEU A 4 11.13 5.73 9.45
N LEU A 5 12.01 6.74 9.63
CA LEU A 5 11.72 8.10 9.19
C LEU A 5 11.55 8.18 7.68
N THR A 6 12.34 7.41 6.93
CA THR A 6 12.24 7.36 5.46
C THR A 6 10.94 6.67 5.01
N PHE A 7 10.52 5.61 5.69
CA PHE A 7 9.23 4.96 5.43
C PHE A 7 8.04 5.88 5.73
N ASP A 8 8.07 6.62 6.84
CA ASP A 8 7.01 7.58 7.17
C ASP A 8 6.89 8.69 6.12
N LYS A 9 8.02 9.20 5.63
CA LYS A 9 8.05 10.16 4.51
C LYS A 9 7.49 9.56 3.22
N LEU A 10 7.77 8.30 2.93
CA LEU A 10 7.19 7.61 1.77
C LEU A 10 5.67 7.50 1.90
N VAL A 11 5.16 7.14 3.08
CA VAL A 11 3.72 7.09 3.36
C VAL A 11 3.08 8.47 3.15
N GLU A 12 3.71 9.55 3.59
CA GLU A 12 3.21 10.92 3.37
C GLU A 12 3.13 11.28 1.88
N ALA A 13 4.18 10.95 1.11
CA ALA A 13 4.17 11.17 -0.34
C ALA A 13 3.08 10.33 -1.04
N LEU A 14 2.87 9.08 -0.58
CA LEU A 14 1.82 8.21 -1.08
C LEU A 14 0.44 8.78 -0.79
N ILE A 15 0.17 9.25 0.43
CA ILE A 15 -1.09 9.91 0.81
C ILE A 15 -1.36 11.12 -0.10
N ARG A 16 -0.33 11.93 -0.35
CA ARG A 16 -0.47 13.06 -1.29
C ARG A 16 -0.87 12.59 -2.68
N ARG A 17 -0.28 11.50 -3.18
CA ARG A 17 -0.54 10.92 -4.50
C ARG A 17 -1.94 10.35 -4.61
N GLU A 18 -2.37 9.54 -3.63
CA GLU A 18 -3.63 8.79 -3.67
C GLU A 18 -4.86 9.66 -3.42
N SER A 19 -4.77 10.58 -2.47
CA SER A 19 -5.95 11.30 -1.97
C SER A 19 -5.78 12.82 -1.87
N SER A 20 -4.57 13.33 -2.07
CA SER A 20 -4.21 14.72 -1.72
C SER A 20 -4.49 15.05 -0.24
N GLY A 21 -4.35 14.04 0.65
CA GLY A 21 -4.59 14.14 2.09
C GLY A 21 -6.07 14.10 2.50
N ARG A 22 -6.98 13.76 1.60
CA ARG A 22 -8.43 13.69 1.90
C ARG A 22 -8.81 12.30 2.41
N ALA A 23 -9.26 12.23 3.65
CA ALA A 23 -9.66 10.96 4.27
C ALA A 23 -10.91 10.33 3.64
N ASP A 24 -11.80 11.16 3.08
CA ASP A 24 -13.05 10.75 2.43
C ASP A 24 -12.92 10.54 0.92
N ALA A 25 -11.71 10.63 0.36
CA ALA A 25 -11.49 10.47 -1.07
C ALA A 25 -11.98 9.09 -1.55
N ILE A 26 -12.63 9.08 -2.71
CA ILE A 26 -12.96 7.86 -3.45
C ILE A 26 -12.52 8.10 -4.89
N SER A 27 -11.64 7.23 -5.40
CA SER A 27 -11.19 7.31 -6.78
C SER A 27 -12.25 6.75 -7.75
N ASP A 28 -12.12 7.04 -9.05
CA ASP A 28 -13.00 6.49 -10.10
C ASP A 28 -12.93 4.94 -10.12
N GLY A 29 -11.81 4.35 -9.73
CA GLY A 29 -11.64 2.89 -9.58
C GLY A 29 -12.23 2.31 -8.29
N GLY A 30 -12.70 3.16 -7.36
CA GLY A 30 -13.29 2.75 -6.09
C GLY A 30 -12.27 2.56 -4.95
N ALA A 31 -11.05 3.04 -5.07
CA ALA A 31 -10.09 3.12 -3.98
C ALA A 31 -10.51 4.21 -2.98
N VAL A 32 -10.35 3.97 -1.68
CA VAL A 32 -10.92 4.79 -0.60
C VAL A 32 -9.86 5.30 0.37
N GLY A 33 -10.01 6.55 0.78
CA GLY A 33 -9.31 7.18 1.90
C GLY A 33 -7.88 7.60 1.60
N LEU A 34 -7.13 7.89 2.65
CA LEU A 34 -5.81 8.51 2.57
C LEU A 34 -4.83 7.77 1.67
N MET A 35 -4.75 6.45 1.82
CA MET A 35 -3.80 5.59 1.12
C MET A 35 -4.40 4.86 -0.10
N GLY A 36 -5.62 5.25 -0.54
CA GLY A 36 -6.23 4.67 -1.74
C GLY A 36 -6.49 3.17 -1.66
N ILE A 37 -7.05 2.69 -0.55
CA ILE A 37 -7.27 1.26 -0.33
C ILE A 37 -8.49 0.76 -1.12
N MET A 38 -8.31 -0.33 -1.88
CA MET A 38 -9.42 -1.00 -2.57
C MET A 38 -10.23 -1.88 -1.59
N PRO A 39 -11.49 -1.54 -1.25
CA PRO A 39 -12.23 -2.27 -0.21
C PRO A 39 -12.29 -3.78 -0.45
N LYS A 40 -12.58 -4.20 -1.69
CA LYS A 40 -12.73 -5.61 -2.06
C LYS A 40 -11.47 -6.47 -1.78
N ASP A 41 -10.30 -5.85 -1.84
CA ASP A 41 -9.02 -6.57 -1.72
C ASP A 41 -8.59 -6.72 -0.25
N PHE A 42 -9.26 -6.02 0.68
CA PHE A 42 -8.93 -5.98 2.11
C PHE A 42 -10.11 -6.31 3.03
N MET A 43 -11.24 -6.78 2.51
CA MET A 43 -12.33 -7.33 3.34
C MET A 43 -11.88 -8.59 4.10
N GLN A 44 -10.92 -9.31 3.53
CA GLN A 44 -10.18 -10.38 4.21
C GLN A 44 -8.70 -10.01 4.19
N SER A 45 -7.90 -10.62 5.07
CA SER A 45 -6.46 -10.40 5.07
C SER A 45 -5.85 -10.84 3.75
N PRO A 46 -5.33 -9.92 2.92
CA PRO A 46 -4.83 -10.28 1.59
C PRO A 46 -3.51 -11.04 1.66
N ARG A 47 -2.79 -10.89 2.79
CA ARG A 47 -1.50 -11.52 3.07
C ARG A 47 -1.32 -11.73 4.57
N ARG A 48 -0.42 -12.65 4.95
CA ARG A 48 -0.20 -13.06 6.35
C ARG A 48 0.05 -11.91 7.32
N ASN A 49 0.75 -10.86 6.88
CA ASN A 49 1.14 -9.74 7.75
C ASN A 49 0.30 -8.48 7.49
N VAL A 50 -0.75 -8.59 6.70
CA VAL A 50 -1.64 -7.48 6.36
C VAL A 50 -3.02 -7.79 6.91
N PRO A 51 -3.53 -7.01 7.87
CA PRO A 51 -4.83 -7.23 8.46
C PRO A 51 -5.96 -6.92 7.48
N SER A 52 -7.12 -7.51 7.69
CA SER A 52 -8.34 -7.07 7.03
C SER A 52 -8.84 -5.72 7.59
N ILE A 53 -9.70 -5.05 6.84
CA ILE A 53 -10.36 -3.81 7.28
C ILE A 53 -11.15 -4.06 8.57
N PHE A 54 -11.83 -5.20 8.64
CA PHE A 54 -12.70 -5.53 9.78
C PHE A 54 -11.89 -5.93 11.01
N ASP A 55 -10.75 -6.62 10.86
CA ASP A 55 -9.85 -6.93 11.98
C ASP A 55 -9.30 -5.64 12.59
N VAL A 56 -8.82 -4.72 11.75
CA VAL A 56 -8.33 -3.40 12.21
C VAL A 56 -9.42 -2.62 12.93
N ALA A 57 -10.64 -2.64 12.41
CA ALA A 57 -11.76 -1.92 13.03
C ALA A 57 -12.13 -2.53 14.38
N ARG A 58 -12.18 -3.86 14.51
CA ARG A 58 -12.44 -4.54 15.80
C ARG A 58 -11.33 -4.23 16.83
N ASP A 59 -10.07 -4.26 16.39
CA ASP A 59 -8.91 -3.90 17.25
C ASP A 59 -8.99 -2.45 17.72
N ALA A 60 -9.59 -1.56 16.92
CA ALA A 60 -9.86 -0.18 17.29
C ALA A 60 -11.15 0.02 18.12
N GLY A 61 -11.84 -1.07 18.49
CA GLY A 61 -13.02 -1.04 19.37
C GLY A 61 -14.36 -0.87 18.66
N PHE A 62 -14.41 -1.04 17.33
CA PHE A 62 -15.68 -1.08 16.61
C PHE A 62 -16.36 -2.44 16.79
N GLU A 63 -17.62 -2.42 17.16
CA GLU A 63 -18.48 -3.62 17.19
C GLU A 63 -18.95 -3.94 15.78
N ILE A 64 -18.41 -5.00 15.20
CA ILE A 64 -18.74 -5.44 13.82
C ILE A 64 -19.02 -6.94 13.86
N GLU A 65 -20.28 -7.29 13.63
CA GLU A 65 -20.69 -8.68 13.50
C GLU A 65 -20.33 -9.23 12.10
N PRO A 66 -20.18 -10.56 11.94
CA PRO A 66 -19.81 -11.13 10.64
C PRO A 66 -20.79 -10.79 9.51
N GLU A 67 -22.08 -10.64 9.80
CA GLU A 67 -23.11 -10.25 8.84
C GLU A 67 -23.00 -8.80 8.36
N ASP A 68 -22.29 -7.95 9.10
CA ASP A 68 -22.05 -6.55 8.77
C ASP A 68 -20.80 -6.36 7.91
N GLU A 69 -20.02 -7.42 7.67
CA GLU A 69 -18.82 -7.39 6.83
C GLU A 69 -19.15 -7.20 5.35
N THR A 70 -19.73 -6.06 5.02
CA THR A 70 -20.13 -5.71 3.66
C THR A 70 -19.14 -4.74 3.02
N LYS A 71 -19.18 -4.65 1.69
CA LYS A 71 -18.38 -3.68 0.95
C LYS A 71 -18.71 -2.24 1.37
N ASP A 72 -19.97 -1.93 1.63
CA ASP A 72 -20.39 -0.58 2.02
C ASP A 72 -19.85 -0.23 3.41
N MET A 73 -19.87 -1.18 4.36
CA MET A 73 -19.23 -1.00 5.67
C MET A 73 -17.72 -0.79 5.51
N ALA A 74 -17.04 -1.59 4.68
CA ALA A 74 -15.61 -1.44 4.42
C ALA A 74 -15.28 -0.04 3.86
N ILE A 75 -16.11 0.50 2.95
CA ILE A 75 -15.95 1.86 2.43
C ILE A 75 -16.09 2.90 3.55
N GLN A 76 -17.07 2.76 4.44
CA GLN A 76 -17.27 3.70 5.55
C GLN A 76 -16.08 3.66 6.54
N LEU A 77 -15.61 2.46 6.89
CA LEU A 77 -14.46 2.28 7.77
C LEU A 77 -13.19 2.89 7.18
N LEU A 78 -12.94 2.70 5.88
CA LEU A 78 -11.77 3.23 5.19
C LEU A 78 -11.75 4.77 5.06
N LYS A 79 -12.86 5.47 5.27
CA LYS A 79 -12.87 6.93 5.39
C LYS A 79 -12.34 7.42 6.73
N ASN A 80 -12.23 6.56 7.73
CA ASN A 80 -11.51 6.87 8.96
C ASN A 80 -10.00 6.86 8.67
N PRO A 81 -9.26 7.97 8.89
CA PRO A 81 -7.85 8.07 8.54
C PRO A 81 -6.98 7.06 9.30
N ASP A 82 -7.27 6.79 10.56
CA ASP A 82 -6.49 5.87 11.38
C ASP A 82 -6.67 4.42 10.91
N LEU A 83 -7.91 4.01 10.62
CA LEU A 83 -8.19 2.67 10.06
C LEU A 83 -7.57 2.50 8.68
N ASN A 84 -7.67 3.51 7.82
CA ASN A 84 -7.08 3.50 6.49
C ASN A 84 -5.56 3.29 6.54
N MET A 85 -4.87 4.04 7.40
CA MET A 85 -3.43 3.90 7.61
C MET A 85 -3.06 2.57 8.28
N ALA A 86 -3.88 2.06 9.19
CA ALA A 86 -3.63 0.78 9.86
C ALA A 86 -3.75 -0.43 8.90
N VAL A 87 -4.48 -0.29 7.80
CA VAL A 87 -4.51 -1.27 6.69
C VAL A 87 -3.39 -0.99 5.68
N GLY A 88 -3.24 0.25 5.24
CA GLY A 88 -2.37 0.61 4.11
C GLY A 88 -0.88 0.52 4.44
N ARG A 89 -0.46 0.93 5.64
CA ARG A 89 0.96 0.90 6.04
C ARG A 89 1.52 -0.53 6.13
N PRO A 90 0.86 -1.50 6.78
CA PRO A 90 1.30 -2.90 6.74
C PRO A 90 1.36 -3.45 5.32
N TYR A 91 0.41 -3.09 4.45
CA TYR A 91 0.43 -3.54 3.05
C TYR A 91 1.64 -3.00 2.29
N LEU A 92 1.91 -1.70 2.37
CA LEU A 92 3.09 -1.12 1.75
C LEU A 92 4.38 -1.75 2.27
N ARG A 93 4.48 -2.00 3.58
CA ARG A 93 5.62 -2.67 4.19
C ARG A 93 5.79 -4.10 3.69
N GLU A 94 4.71 -4.86 3.59
CA GLU A 94 4.72 -6.21 3.02
C GLU A 94 5.20 -6.22 1.58
N LEU A 95 4.81 -5.23 0.77
CA LEU A 95 5.33 -5.09 -0.60
C LEU A 95 6.83 -4.79 -0.64
N MET A 96 7.31 -3.92 0.24
CA MET A 96 8.75 -3.67 0.38
C MET A 96 9.51 -4.96 0.74
N ASP A 97 8.98 -5.76 1.68
CA ASP A 97 9.59 -7.04 2.04
C ASP A 97 9.57 -8.05 0.86
N VAL A 98 8.47 -8.11 0.10
CA VAL A 98 8.30 -9.01 -1.06
C VAL A 98 9.27 -8.69 -2.19
N PHE A 99 9.54 -7.43 -2.41
CA PHE A 99 10.41 -6.96 -3.50
C PHE A 99 11.80 -6.52 -2.99
N ASP A 100 12.28 -7.09 -1.88
CA ASP A 100 13.64 -6.85 -1.34
C ASP A 100 13.96 -5.35 -1.13
N ASN A 101 12.95 -4.56 -0.75
CA ASN A 101 13.01 -3.10 -0.61
C ASN A 101 13.33 -2.35 -1.91
N ASP A 102 13.13 -2.96 -3.06
CA ASP A 102 13.09 -2.23 -4.33
C ASP A 102 11.88 -1.28 -4.32
N THR A 103 12.18 0.01 -4.25
CA THR A 103 11.16 1.05 -4.11
C THR A 103 10.28 1.15 -5.37
N GLU A 104 10.87 1.08 -6.56
CA GLU A 104 10.11 1.15 -7.82
C GLU A 104 9.16 -0.03 -7.96
N GLY A 105 9.65 -1.24 -7.74
CA GLY A 105 8.85 -2.47 -7.83
C GLY A 105 7.70 -2.48 -6.81
N SER A 106 8.00 -2.13 -5.56
CA SER A 106 7.01 -2.09 -4.48
C SER A 106 5.89 -1.09 -4.76
N LEU A 107 6.23 0.11 -5.22
CA LEU A 107 5.25 1.15 -5.55
C LEU A 107 4.42 0.81 -6.78
N THR A 108 5.04 0.23 -7.80
CA THR A 108 4.32 -0.25 -8.98
C THR A 108 3.34 -1.35 -8.62
N ALA A 109 3.75 -2.29 -7.77
CA ALA A 109 2.88 -3.35 -7.26
C ALA A 109 1.78 -2.82 -6.32
N TYR A 110 2.03 -1.74 -5.58
CA TYR A 110 1.00 -1.08 -4.77
C TYR A 110 -0.14 -0.56 -5.63
N ASN A 111 0.17 0.13 -6.73
CA ASN A 111 -0.82 0.69 -7.65
C ASN A 111 -1.51 -0.37 -8.50
N ALA A 112 -0.75 -1.30 -9.08
CA ALA A 112 -1.26 -2.23 -10.10
C ALA A 112 -1.65 -3.62 -9.55
N GLY A 113 -1.39 -3.87 -8.27
CA GLY A 113 -1.47 -5.18 -7.65
C GLY A 113 -0.24 -6.06 -7.95
N VAL A 114 0.10 -6.92 -7.00
CA VAL A 114 1.27 -7.82 -7.10
C VAL A 114 1.20 -8.71 -8.33
N LYS A 115 0.02 -9.31 -8.59
CA LYS A 115 -0.16 -10.18 -9.75
C LYS A 115 0.09 -9.43 -11.06
N GLY A 116 -0.47 -8.24 -11.21
CA GLY A 116 -0.28 -7.42 -12.41
C GLY A 116 1.19 -7.08 -12.65
N TYR A 117 1.92 -6.72 -11.59
CA TYR A 117 3.35 -6.42 -11.69
C TYR A 117 4.20 -7.65 -12.04
N VAL A 118 3.93 -8.80 -11.41
CA VAL A 118 4.65 -10.06 -11.70
C VAL A 118 4.35 -10.56 -13.12
N ASP A 119 3.10 -10.52 -13.56
CA ASP A 119 2.71 -10.90 -14.93
C ASP A 119 3.37 -10.01 -16.00
N ALA A 120 3.67 -8.76 -15.68
CA ALA A 120 4.46 -7.84 -16.52
C ALA A 120 5.98 -8.09 -16.47
N GLY A 121 6.41 -9.22 -15.90
CA GLY A 121 7.82 -9.59 -15.76
C GLY A 121 8.57 -8.76 -14.70
N SER A 122 7.88 -8.27 -13.69
CA SER A 122 8.41 -7.42 -12.61
C SER A 122 9.15 -6.18 -13.17
N SER A 123 8.53 -5.52 -14.11
CA SER A 123 9.05 -4.31 -14.74
C SER A 123 7.94 -3.27 -14.92
N ALA A 124 8.12 -2.08 -14.36
CA ALA A 124 7.18 -0.98 -14.54
C ALA A 124 6.99 -0.60 -16.02
N ALA A 125 8.05 -0.71 -16.83
CA ALA A 125 8.00 -0.40 -18.26
C ALA A 125 7.03 -1.30 -19.05
N ASN A 126 6.81 -2.51 -18.57
CA ASN A 126 5.94 -3.50 -19.22
C ASN A 126 4.47 -3.44 -18.75
N MET A 127 4.14 -2.56 -17.82
CA MET A 127 2.77 -2.44 -17.33
C MET A 127 1.79 -2.02 -18.42
N GLY A 128 0.59 -2.60 -18.41
CA GLY A 128 -0.41 -2.39 -19.46
C GLY A 128 -0.95 -0.97 -19.53
N THR A 129 -1.01 -0.26 -18.42
CA THR A 129 -1.53 1.12 -18.37
C THR A 129 -0.40 2.15 -18.25
N ARG A 130 -0.62 3.36 -18.79
CA ARG A 130 0.31 4.47 -18.60
C ARG A 130 0.44 4.85 -17.12
N GLU A 131 -0.68 4.83 -16.41
CA GLU A 131 -0.71 5.13 -14.99
C GLU A 131 0.24 4.23 -14.20
N ALA A 132 0.12 2.91 -14.35
CA ALA A 132 0.97 1.95 -13.65
C ALA A 132 2.46 2.09 -14.04
N ARG A 133 2.77 2.39 -15.32
CA ARG A 133 4.16 2.63 -15.77
C ARG A 133 4.79 3.87 -15.14
N GLU A 134 4.01 4.90 -14.88
CA GLU A 134 4.50 6.20 -14.40
C GLU A 134 4.32 6.38 -12.89
N TYR A 135 3.67 5.44 -12.21
CA TYR A 135 3.25 5.62 -10.81
C TYR A 135 4.43 5.89 -9.87
N SER A 136 5.43 5.01 -9.89
CA SER A 136 6.63 5.13 -9.05
C SER A 136 7.39 6.43 -9.33
N THR A 137 7.54 6.80 -10.60
CA THR A 137 8.20 8.04 -11.02
C THR A 137 7.46 9.28 -10.51
N LYS A 138 6.13 9.28 -10.61
CA LYS A 138 5.31 10.40 -10.12
C LYS A 138 5.37 10.52 -8.60
N LEU A 139 5.33 9.39 -7.89
CA LEU A 139 5.43 9.39 -6.43
C LEU A 139 6.83 9.85 -5.98
N SER A 140 7.89 9.43 -6.66
CA SER A 140 9.26 9.89 -6.41
C SER A 140 9.39 11.41 -6.60
N LYS A 141 8.68 11.96 -7.59
CA LYS A 141 8.60 13.42 -7.76
C LYS A 141 7.89 14.09 -6.59
N ASP A 142 6.72 13.57 -6.16
CA ASP A 142 6.00 14.11 -5.02
C ASP A 142 6.84 14.06 -3.74
N TYR A 143 7.55 12.97 -3.51
CA TYR A 143 8.48 12.83 -2.38
C TYR A 143 9.56 13.93 -2.40
N LYS A 144 10.18 14.13 -3.56
CA LYS A 144 11.19 15.18 -3.73
C LYS A 144 10.61 16.59 -3.53
N ASP A 145 9.41 16.84 -4.03
CA ASP A 145 8.74 18.14 -3.90
C ASP A 145 8.38 18.45 -2.43
N ILE A 146 8.06 17.42 -1.62
CA ILE A 146 7.73 17.57 -0.19
C ILE A 146 9.00 17.72 0.66
N PHE A 147 10.01 16.87 0.44
CA PHE A 147 11.14 16.72 1.37
C PHE A 147 12.46 17.30 0.86
N GLY A 148 12.51 17.80 -0.37
CA GLY A 148 13.70 18.41 -0.98
C GLY A 148 14.84 17.43 -1.31
N SER A 149 14.62 16.11 -1.09
CA SER A 149 15.59 15.05 -1.39
C SER A 149 14.95 13.95 -2.25
N PRO A 150 15.72 13.24 -3.08
CA PRO A 150 15.18 12.15 -3.87
C PRO A 150 14.67 11.00 -2.96
N LEU A 151 13.64 10.30 -3.42
CA LEU A 151 13.23 9.03 -2.82
C LEU A 151 14.35 8.00 -3.05
N PRO A 152 14.83 7.30 -2.00
CA PRO A 152 15.83 6.26 -2.18
C PRO A 152 15.32 5.10 -3.04
N ASP A 153 16.18 4.55 -3.90
CA ASP A 153 15.87 3.38 -4.72
C ASP A 153 15.64 2.13 -3.86
N ASN A 154 16.23 2.11 -2.67
CA ASN A 154 16.07 1.06 -1.68
C ASN A 154 15.96 1.67 -0.28
N LEU A 155 14.93 1.31 0.46
CA LEU A 155 14.65 1.86 1.79
C LEU A 155 15.38 1.15 2.94
N GLY A 156 16.31 0.24 2.63
CA GLY A 156 16.97 -0.57 3.65
C GLY A 156 16.07 -1.63 4.26
N THR A 157 16.56 -2.32 5.28
CA THR A 157 15.77 -3.34 6.00
C THR A 157 14.81 -2.67 6.98
N LEU A 158 13.56 -2.49 6.57
CA LEU A 158 12.49 -1.95 7.43
C LEU A 158 12.02 -2.94 8.50
N THR A 159 12.54 -4.17 8.51
CA THR A 159 12.13 -5.27 9.39
C THR A 159 13.32 -5.90 10.09
N SER A 160 13.06 -6.59 11.22
CA SER A 160 14.01 -7.51 11.85
C SER A 160 14.57 -8.49 10.82
N PRO A 161 15.85 -8.89 10.93
CA PRO A 161 16.49 -9.76 9.95
C PRO A 161 15.75 -11.09 9.85
N ARG A 162 14.92 -11.24 8.81
CA ARG A 162 14.40 -12.54 8.40
C ARG A 162 15.43 -13.20 7.47
N PRO A 163 15.64 -14.53 7.57
CA PRO A 163 16.47 -15.22 6.61
C PRO A 163 15.93 -14.97 5.19
N ARG A 164 16.80 -14.59 4.27
CA ARG A 164 16.49 -14.39 2.85
C ARG A 164 16.18 -15.76 2.21
N THR A 165 14.95 -16.21 2.35
CA THR A 165 14.43 -17.30 1.55
C THR A 165 13.43 -16.69 0.59
N ARG A 166 13.71 -16.86 -0.70
CA ARG A 166 12.81 -16.48 -1.80
C ARG A 166 11.37 -16.90 -1.45
N PRO A 167 10.36 -16.02 -1.50
CA PRO A 167 8.99 -16.38 -1.12
C PRO A 167 8.52 -17.51 -2.04
N ARG A 168 8.36 -18.72 -1.50
CA ARG A 168 7.57 -19.77 -2.11
C ARG A 168 6.11 -19.37 -1.90
N GLY A 169 5.35 -19.15 -2.97
CA GLY A 169 3.92 -18.90 -2.89
C GLY A 169 3.44 -17.54 -3.39
N LEU A 170 4.13 -16.90 -4.35
CA LEU A 170 3.64 -15.69 -5.02
C LEU A 170 2.49 -15.96 -6.01
N LEU A 171 2.21 -17.24 -6.31
CA LEU A 171 1.27 -17.67 -7.35
C LEU A 171 0.25 -18.72 -6.86
N ASP A 172 0.10 -18.96 -5.55
CA ASP A 172 -0.94 -19.86 -5.01
C ASP A 172 -2.14 -19.06 -4.51
#